data_a82bb43a973ce27695a4225a26f99b87
#
_entry.id   a82bb43a973ce27695a4225a26f99b87
#
_cell.length_a   1.000
_cell.length_b   1.000
_cell.length_c   1.000
_cell.angle_alpha   90.00
_cell.angle_beta   90.00
_cell.angle_gamma   90.00
#
_symmetry.space_group_name_H-M   'P 1'
#
loop_
_entity.id
_entity.type
_entity.pdbx_description
1 polymer ?
#
loop_
_entity_poly.entity_id
_entity_poly.type
_entity_poly.pdbx_seq_one_letter_code
_entity_poly.pdbx_strand_id
1 'polypeptide(L)' 'MSSSNVTRNAGKMFSDKAVNFLVINAGVLSAKSIAGRLGRTTKAVRRKAEKLGISLSL' A
#
# COMPACT_ATOMS: atom_id res chain seq x y z
N MET A 1 -0.61 -3.50 -23.62
CA MET A 1 -1.26 -2.47 -23.39
C MET A 1 -1.40 -2.19 -21.96
N SER A 2 -2.04 -2.91 -21.28
CA SER A 2 -2.22 -2.62 -19.89
C SER A 2 -0.89 -2.64 -19.13
N SER A 3 0.04 -3.42 -19.59
CA SER A 3 1.31 -3.49 -18.88
C SER A 3 2.03 -2.15 -18.90
N SER A 4 1.94 -1.41 -19.95
CA SER A 4 2.62 -0.13 -19.97
C SER A 4 1.96 0.83 -18.99
N ASN A 5 0.67 0.70 -18.81
CA ASN A 5 0.00 1.54 -17.84
C ASN A 5 0.48 1.22 -16.44
N VAL A 6 0.66 -0.04 -16.18
CA VAL A 6 1.14 -0.46 -14.87
C VAL A 6 2.51 0.15 -14.61
N THR A 7 3.36 0.10 -15.60
CA THR A 7 4.69 0.65 -15.45
C THR A 7 4.64 2.13 -15.11
N ARG A 8 3.80 2.85 -15.81
CA ARG A 8 3.71 4.27 -15.61
C ARG A 8 3.25 4.63 -14.22
N ASN A 9 2.42 3.79 -13.65
CA ASN A 9 1.85 4.08 -12.36
C ASN A 9 2.59 3.44 -11.21
N ALA A 10 3.65 2.73 -11.51
CA ALA A 10 4.35 1.98 -10.48
C ALA A 10 4.76 2.82 -9.30
N GLY A 11 5.13 4.06 -9.54
CA GLY A 11 5.56 4.91 -8.46
C GLY A 11 4.44 5.56 -7.68
N LYS A 12 3.24 5.53 -8.21
CA LYS A 12 2.13 6.25 -7.61
C LYS A 12 1.01 5.38 -7.11
N MET A 13 0.83 4.24 -7.72
CA MET A 13 -0.28 3.38 -7.38
C MET A 13 0.22 2.08 -6.78
N PHE A 14 -0.57 1.55 -5.89
CA PHE A 14 -0.25 0.26 -5.30
C PHE A 14 -0.67 -0.85 -6.26
N SER A 15 0.19 -1.84 -6.39
CA SER A 15 -0.16 -3.00 -7.18
C SER A 15 -1.11 -3.87 -6.36
N ASP A 16 -1.71 -4.86 -7.01
CA ASP A 16 -2.60 -5.76 -6.30
C ASP A 16 -1.87 -6.47 -5.16
N LYS A 17 -0.63 -6.84 -5.40
CA LYS A 17 0.15 -7.49 -4.36
C LYS A 17 0.40 -6.57 -3.19
N ALA A 18 0.68 -5.31 -3.48
CA ALA A 18 0.92 -4.36 -2.42
C ALA A 18 -0.34 -4.12 -1.60
N VAL A 19 -1.47 -4.04 -2.28
CA VAL A 19 -2.74 -3.87 -1.59
C VAL A 19 -3.04 -5.07 -0.70
N ASN A 20 -2.81 -6.27 -1.23
CA ASN A 20 -3.00 -7.47 -0.44
C ASN A 20 -2.13 -7.47 0.81
N PHE A 21 -0.88 -7.11 0.63
CA PHE A 21 0.04 -7.06 1.76
C PHE A 21 -0.47 -6.08 2.82
N LEU A 22 -0.93 -4.94 2.36
CA LEU A 22 -1.46 -3.93 3.27
C LEU A 22 -2.68 -4.46 4.02
N VAL A 23 -3.61 -5.04 3.31
CA VAL A 23 -4.84 -5.54 3.91
C VAL A 23 -4.55 -6.64 4.93
N ILE A 24 -3.71 -7.58 4.54
CA ILE A 24 -3.40 -8.70 5.41
C ILE A 24 -2.68 -8.27 6.67
N ASN A 25 -1.81 -7.29 6.55
CA ASN A 25 -0.97 -6.87 7.68
C ASN A 25 -1.46 -5.63 8.40
N ALA A 26 -2.63 -5.13 8.06
CA ALA A 26 -3.10 -3.88 8.61
C ALA A 26 -3.23 -3.90 10.15
N GLY A 27 -3.56 -5.02 10.71
CA GLY A 27 -3.65 -5.12 12.16
C GLY A 27 -2.47 -5.83 12.79
N VAL A 28 -1.47 -6.15 11.98
CA VAL A 28 -0.32 -6.92 12.43
C VAL A 28 0.94 -6.06 12.46
N LEU A 29 1.11 -5.23 11.44
CA LEU A 29 2.29 -4.37 11.33
C LEU A 29 1.85 -2.92 11.35
N SER A 30 2.73 -2.06 11.84
CA SER A 30 2.46 -0.64 11.83
C SER A 30 2.51 -0.12 10.40
N ALA A 31 1.92 1.05 10.18
CA ALA A 31 1.97 1.67 8.86
C ALA A 31 3.41 1.88 8.41
N LYS A 32 4.27 2.23 9.35
CA LYS A 32 5.67 2.45 9.02
C LYS A 32 6.34 1.17 8.56
N SER A 33 6.05 0.07 9.23
CA SER A 33 6.62 -1.22 8.84
C SER A 33 6.13 -1.65 7.47
N ILE A 34 4.84 -1.49 7.23
CA ILE A 34 4.27 -1.85 5.94
C ILE A 34 4.90 -0.99 4.84
N ALA A 35 5.04 0.30 5.10
CA ALA A 35 5.62 1.21 4.12
C ALA A 35 7.03 0.79 3.78
N GLY A 36 7.81 0.42 4.79
CA GLY A 36 9.19 0.00 4.54
C GLY A 36 9.25 -1.23 3.67
N ARG A 37 8.35 -2.17 3.91
CA ARG A 37 8.36 -3.41 3.14
C ARG A 37 7.88 -3.20 1.71
N LEU A 38 6.99 -2.24 1.51
CA LEU A 38 6.47 -1.95 0.19
C LEU A 38 7.30 -0.93 -0.58
N GLY A 39 8.28 -0.33 0.08
CA GLY A 39 9.06 0.71 -0.56
C GLY A 39 8.25 1.96 -0.78
N ARG A 40 7.33 2.25 0.13
CA ARG A 40 6.49 3.43 0.03
C ARG A 40 6.66 4.28 1.28
N THR A 41 6.14 5.50 1.24
CA THR A 41 6.17 6.32 2.44
C THR A 41 5.04 5.91 3.35
N THR A 42 5.22 6.20 4.63
CA THR A 42 4.16 5.93 5.60
C THR A 42 2.89 6.67 5.22
N LYS A 43 3.04 7.89 4.76
CA LYS A 43 1.89 8.70 4.37
C LYS A 43 1.11 8.05 3.25
N ALA A 44 1.82 7.51 2.25
CA ALA A 44 1.17 6.87 1.13
C ALA A 44 0.38 5.64 1.59
N VAL A 45 0.98 4.87 2.49
CA VAL A 45 0.31 3.68 3.01
C VAL A 45 -0.95 4.07 3.78
N ARG A 46 -0.86 5.10 4.59
CA ARG A 46 -2.01 5.54 5.37
C ARG A 46 -3.13 6.03 4.48
N ARG A 47 -2.78 6.77 3.44
CA ARG A 47 -3.79 7.26 2.52
C ARG A 47 -4.47 6.13 1.79
N LYS A 48 -3.70 5.13 1.39
CA LYS A 48 -4.28 4.00 0.71
C LYS A 48 -5.21 3.23 1.63
N ALA A 49 -4.80 3.04 2.87
CA ALA A 49 -5.63 2.34 3.84
C ALA A 49 -6.94 3.09 4.05
N GLU A 50 -6.87 4.40 4.11
CA GLU A 50 -8.06 5.23 4.26
C GLU A 50 -9.03 5.00 3.13
N LYS A 51 -8.51 4.98 1.92
CA LYS A 51 -9.35 4.76 0.74
C LYS A 51 -10.02 3.41 0.77
N LEU A 52 -9.35 2.44 1.34
CA LEU A 52 -9.87 1.09 1.41
C LEU A 52 -10.75 0.87 2.64
N GLY A 53 -10.84 1.87 3.49
CA GLY A 53 -11.61 1.72 4.71
C GLY A 53 -10.94 0.83 5.73
N ILE A 54 -9.61 0.76 5.68
CA ILE A 54 -8.85 -0.08 6.59
C ILE A 54 -8.22 0.76 7.67
N SER A 55 -8.27 0.28 8.89
CA SER A 55 -7.69 0.98 10.02
C SER A 55 -6.29 0.46 10.29
N LEU A 56 -5.34 1.36 10.37
CA LEU A 56 -3.97 1.03 10.70
C LEU A 56 -3.67 1.51 12.11
N SER A 57 -4.20 0.81 13.05
CA SER A 57 -4.12 1.26 14.43
C SER A 57 -3.15 0.46 15.28
N LEU A 58 -2.16 -0.08 14.68
CA LEU A 58 -1.17 -0.84 15.45
C LEU A 58 -0.09 0.05 16.03
#